data_7f4693c3d490bf2d325911c46d3c780d
#
_entry.id   7f4693c3d490bf2d325911c46d3c780d
#
_cell.length_a   1.000
_cell.length_b   1.000
_cell.length_c   1.000
_cell.angle_alpha   90.00
_cell.angle_beta   90.00
_cell.angle_gamma   90.00
#
_symmetry.space_group_name_H-M   'P 1'
#
loop_
_entity.id
_entity.type
_entity.pdbx_description
1 polymer ?
#
loop_
_entity_poly.entity_id
_entity_poly.type
_entity_poly.pdbx_seq_one_letter_code
_entity_poly.pdbx_strand_id
1 'polypeptide(L)'
;MKLLFYSITFFPKSFFEYLIDLYISIGVYKYTKTYEITKINLKIAFPDASLEKINFISKLSYRETLISGFETMIAWGNKDFQSNKHIFKIENNFLHKSLSDNGLIMAAIHNRSVDMLLKWINSQTTTVSLYKKIKLKLLNNFVIKQRESGKSKCYETNIAGVRRIYRALKNKKIVCFAVDQVPQRGYGEYIKFFGKEAYTSTLVQSLASKTLLPVIFFYINSNKLNFLEVKIKHYNCLLYTSPSPRD
;
A
#
# COMPACT_ATOMS: atom_id res chain seq x y z
N MET A 1 18.57 -3.23 -15.13
CA MET A 1 17.57 -3.11 -14.04
C MET A 1 17.32 -4.43 -13.33
N LYS A 2 16.91 -5.51 -14.02
CA LYS A 2 16.60 -6.80 -13.38
C LYS A 2 17.79 -7.35 -12.57
N LEU A 3 19.00 -7.28 -13.12
CA LEU A 3 20.23 -7.71 -12.44
C LEU A 3 20.51 -6.87 -11.18
N LEU A 4 20.31 -5.55 -11.24
CA LEU A 4 20.50 -4.64 -10.13
C LEU A 4 19.55 -4.95 -8.96
N PHE A 5 18.25 -5.14 -9.22
CA PHE A 5 17.30 -5.49 -8.16
C PHE A 5 17.52 -6.91 -7.64
N TYR A 6 17.97 -7.83 -8.49
CA TYR A 6 18.32 -9.17 -8.08
C TYR A 6 19.56 -9.19 -7.18
N SER A 7 20.61 -8.43 -7.49
CA SER A 7 21.80 -8.35 -6.63
C SER A 7 21.51 -7.81 -5.23
N ILE A 8 20.52 -6.94 -5.08
CA ILE A 8 20.07 -6.43 -3.77
C ILE A 8 19.55 -7.59 -2.89
N THR A 9 18.92 -8.60 -3.46
CA THR A 9 18.34 -9.72 -2.70
C THR A 9 19.38 -10.65 -2.07
N PHE A 10 20.64 -10.56 -2.44
CA PHE A 10 21.72 -11.33 -1.82
C PHE A 10 22.19 -10.79 -0.48
N PHE A 11 21.93 -9.50 -0.22
CA PHE A 11 22.32 -8.89 1.04
C PHE A 11 21.23 -9.07 2.11
N PRO A 12 21.61 -9.37 3.35
CA PRO A 12 20.67 -9.48 4.46
C PRO A 12 20.03 -8.13 4.76
N LYS A 13 18.80 -8.14 5.26
CA LYS A 13 18.06 -6.91 5.65
C LYS A 13 18.87 -6.05 6.62
N SER A 14 19.56 -6.67 7.59
CA SER A 14 20.41 -5.99 8.57
C SER A 14 21.51 -5.13 7.96
N PHE A 15 22.06 -5.53 6.82
CA PHE A 15 23.06 -4.74 6.11
C PHE A 15 22.48 -3.39 5.63
N PHE A 16 21.27 -3.41 5.08
CA PHE A 16 20.61 -2.16 4.64
C PHE A 16 20.12 -1.33 5.81
N GLU A 17 19.65 -1.95 6.88
CA GLU A 17 19.31 -1.24 8.12
C GLU A 17 20.53 -0.51 8.67
N TYR A 18 21.69 -1.14 8.68
CA TYR A 18 22.95 -0.51 9.09
C TYR A 18 23.32 0.70 8.20
N LEU A 19 23.23 0.56 6.87
CA LEU A 19 23.49 1.67 5.94
C LEU A 19 22.52 2.84 6.13
N ILE A 20 21.24 2.51 6.36
CA ILE A 20 20.20 3.52 6.65
C ILE A 20 20.50 4.22 7.97
N ASP A 21 20.88 3.48 9.01
CA ASP A 21 21.21 4.05 10.32
C ASP A 21 22.45 4.93 10.25
N LEU A 22 23.45 4.54 9.47
CA LEU A 22 24.62 5.38 9.17
C LEU A 22 24.22 6.68 8.46
N TYR A 23 23.39 6.60 7.41
CA TYR A 23 22.86 7.77 6.71
C TYR A 23 22.07 8.71 7.65
N ILE A 24 21.25 8.13 8.52
CA ILE A 24 20.50 8.88 9.54
C ILE A 24 21.42 9.53 10.56
N SER A 25 22.53 8.89 10.95
CA SER A 25 23.49 9.42 11.92
C SER A 25 24.22 10.68 11.40
N ILE A 26 24.50 10.73 10.09
CA ILE A 26 25.13 11.89 9.44
C ILE A 26 24.20 13.11 9.46
N GLY A 27 22.87 12.92 9.55
CA GLY A 27 21.90 14.01 9.71
C GLY A 27 21.47 14.72 8.43
N VAL A 28 22.01 14.36 7.26
CA VAL A 28 21.67 14.98 5.95
C VAL A 28 20.19 14.84 5.60
N TYR A 29 19.52 13.79 6.07
CA TYR A 29 18.10 13.56 5.86
C TYR A 29 17.22 14.73 6.33
N LYS A 30 17.68 15.53 7.31
CA LYS A 30 16.95 16.68 7.86
C LYS A 30 16.67 17.77 6.82
N TYR A 31 17.47 17.83 5.78
CA TYR A 31 17.36 18.80 4.68
C TYR A 31 16.53 18.26 3.50
N THR A 32 15.99 17.04 3.61
CA THR A 32 15.18 16.48 2.55
C THR A 32 13.72 16.96 2.65
N LYS A 33 13.11 17.25 1.49
CA LYS A 33 11.70 17.62 1.41
C LYS A 33 10.78 16.56 2.03
N THR A 34 11.13 15.28 1.89
CA THR A 34 10.35 14.16 2.46
C THR A 34 10.31 14.24 3.99
N TYR A 35 11.44 14.54 4.64
CA TYR A 35 11.49 14.70 6.09
C TYR A 35 10.68 15.92 6.56
N GLU A 36 10.78 17.04 5.85
CA GLU A 36 9.99 18.25 6.12
C GLU A 36 8.47 17.95 6.06
N ILE A 37 8.01 17.30 4.99
CA ILE A 37 6.61 16.90 4.85
C ILE A 37 6.19 15.97 5.98
N THR A 38 7.03 15.01 6.37
CA THR A 38 6.76 14.11 7.50
C THR A 38 6.55 14.90 8.80
N LYS A 39 7.38 15.90 9.07
CA LYS A 39 7.20 16.77 10.26
C LYS A 39 5.90 17.56 10.23
N ILE A 40 5.54 18.12 9.08
CA ILE A 40 4.28 18.85 8.91
C ILE A 40 3.09 17.93 9.18
N ASN A 41 3.08 16.74 8.60
CA ASN A 41 2.01 15.78 8.79
C ASN A 41 1.89 15.32 10.25
N LEU A 42 3.02 15.10 10.93
CA LEU A 42 3.01 14.72 12.35
C LEU A 42 2.54 15.85 13.26
N LYS A 43 2.84 17.10 12.94
CA LYS A 43 2.28 18.26 13.68
C LYS A 43 0.75 18.37 13.53
N ILE A 44 0.23 18.01 12.35
CA ILE A 44 -1.22 17.96 12.12
C ILE A 44 -1.86 16.80 12.90
N ALA A 45 -1.22 15.64 12.90
CA ALA A 45 -1.74 14.45 13.58
C ALA A 45 -1.64 14.52 15.11
N PHE A 46 -0.64 15.23 15.62
CA PHE A 46 -0.33 15.37 17.04
C PHE A 46 -0.11 16.85 17.41
N PRO A 47 -1.16 17.69 17.40
CA PRO A 47 -1.04 19.14 17.58
C PRO A 47 -0.44 19.52 18.93
N ASP A 48 -0.71 18.73 19.97
CA ASP A 48 -0.26 19.00 21.36
C ASP A 48 1.11 18.38 21.69
N ALA A 49 1.75 17.72 20.72
CA ALA A 49 3.04 17.09 20.97
C ALA A 49 4.18 18.12 20.96
N SER A 50 5.13 17.97 21.89
CA SER A 50 6.32 18.81 21.95
C SER A 50 7.14 18.70 20.64
N LEU A 51 7.90 19.74 20.35
CA LEU A 51 8.80 19.77 19.17
C LEU A 51 9.81 18.61 19.18
N GLU A 52 10.31 18.28 20.38
CA GLU A 52 11.23 17.17 20.59
C GLU A 52 10.56 15.83 20.20
N LYS A 53 9.33 15.58 20.67
CA LYS A 53 8.54 14.38 20.33
C LYS A 53 8.27 14.31 18.82
N ILE A 54 7.89 15.41 18.20
CA ILE A 54 7.68 15.49 16.73
C ILE A 54 8.98 15.16 15.98
N ASN A 55 10.12 15.75 16.37
CA ASN A 55 11.40 15.45 15.74
C ASN A 55 11.81 13.98 15.90
N PHE A 56 11.61 13.41 17.08
CA PHE A 56 11.88 11.99 17.36
C PHE A 56 11.04 11.06 16.49
N ILE A 57 9.71 11.25 16.46
CA ILE A 57 8.81 10.42 15.64
C ILE A 57 9.09 10.63 14.15
N SER A 58 9.40 11.87 13.71
CA SER A 58 9.75 12.16 12.31
C SER A 58 10.99 11.41 11.86
N LYS A 59 12.02 11.35 12.71
CA LYS A 59 13.26 10.58 12.45
C LYS A 59 12.95 9.09 12.28
N LEU A 60 12.16 8.51 13.19
CA LEU A 60 11.75 7.11 13.12
C LEU A 60 10.92 6.82 11.87
N SER A 61 9.92 7.64 11.57
CA SER A 61 9.07 7.51 10.40
C SER A 61 9.87 7.60 9.10
N TYR A 62 10.83 8.52 9.02
CA TYR A 62 11.71 8.66 7.86
C TYR A 62 12.59 7.41 7.67
N ARG A 63 13.17 6.89 8.76
CA ARG A 63 13.92 5.64 8.76
C ARG A 63 13.08 4.47 8.22
N GLU A 64 11.87 4.30 8.72
CA GLU A 64 10.95 3.25 8.28
C GLU A 64 10.54 3.40 6.80
N THR A 65 10.45 4.64 6.31
CA THR A 65 10.20 4.91 4.87
C THR A 65 11.35 4.40 4.01
N LEU A 66 12.61 4.58 4.42
CA LEU A 66 13.77 4.08 3.69
C LEU A 66 13.81 2.53 3.71
N ILE A 67 13.53 1.92 4.85
CA ILE A 67 13.46 0.45 4.98
C ILE A 67 12.33 -0.09 4.08
N SER A 68 11.17 0.54 4.04
CA SER A 68 10.06 0.18 3.15
C SER A 68 10.44 0.28 1.67
N GLY A 69 11.22 1.30 1.30
CA GLY A 69 11.80 1.40 -0.05
C GLY A 69 12.69 0.22 -0.39
N PHE A 70 13.53 -0.21 0.54
CA PHE A 70 14.36 -1.40 0.37
C PHE A 70 13.52 -2.70 0.24
N GLU A 71 12.51 -2.88 1.07
CA GLU A 71 11.57 -4.01 0.97
C GLU A 71 10.88 -4.05 -0.40
N THR A 72 10.57 -2.90 -0.98
CA THR A 72 10.02 -2.77 -2.33
C THR A 72 11.02 -3.27 -3.38
N MET A 73 12.31 -2.94 -3.24
CA MET A 73 13.36 -3.44 -4.14
C MET A 73 13.53 -4.97 -4.04
N ILE A 74 13.46 -5.53 -2.83
CA ILE A 74 13.44 -6.99 -2.63
C ILE A 74 12.22 -7.62 -3.34
N ALA A 75 11.03 -7.04 -3.18
CA ALA A 75 9.83 -7.56 -3.86
C ALA A 75 9.98 -7.56 -5.38
N TRP A 76 10.64 -6.56 -5.95
CA TRP A 76 10.88 -6.46 -7.39
C TRP A 76 12.03 -7.34 -7.89
N GLY A 77 13.05 -7.57 -7.07
CA GLY A 77 14.19 -8.43 -7.41
C GLY A 77 13.88 -9.93 -7.35
N ASN A 78 12.93 -10.31 -6.53
CA ASN A 78 12.63 -11.71 -6.25
C ASN A 78 11.57 -12.26 -7.21
N LYS A 79 11.99 -13.10 -8.17
CA LYS A 79 11.09 -13.68 -9.16
C LYS A 79 10.18 -14.76 -8.56
N ASP A 80 10.75 -15.57 -7.69
CA ASP A 80 10.07 -16.68 -7.01
C ASP A 80 9.82 -16.28 -5.54
N PHE A 81 8.98 -15.26 -5.36
CA PHE A 81 8.69 -14.71 -4.05
C PHE A 81 8.06 -15.77 -3.12
N GLN A 82 8.85 -16.23 -2.19
CA GLN A 82 8.38 -17.10 -1.11
C GLN A 82 7.94 -16.22 0.06
N SER A 83 6.63 -16.03 0.19
CA SER A 83 6.05 -15.18 1.26
C SER A 83 6.53 -15.58 2.65
N ASN A 84 6.71 -16.87 2.90
CA ASN A 84 7.13 -17.40 4.20
C ASN A 84 8.54 -16.96 4.64
N LYS A 85 9.40 -16.54 3.71
CA LYS A 85 10.74 -16.02 4.05
C LYS A 85 10.72 -14.56 4.47
N HIS A 86 9.69 -13.79 4.08
CA HIS A 86 9.63 -12.36 4.28
C HIS A 86 8.51 -11.94 5.23
N ILE A 87 7.46 -12.75 5.37
CA ILE A 87 6.29 -12.47 6.18
C ILE A 87 6.19 -13.52 7.28
N PHE A 88 6.40 -13.08 8.51
CA PHE A 88 6.44 -13.94 9.69
C PHE A 88 5.05 -14.36 10.16
N LYS A 89 4.07 -13.45 10.09
CA LYS A 89 2.72 -13.67 10.63
C LYS A 89 1.66 -13.05 9.71
N ILE A 90 0.53 -13.73 9.63
CA ILE A 90 -0.66 -13.22 8.96
C ILE A 90 -1.81 -13.23 9.94
N GLU A 91 -2.27 -12.04 10.31
CA GLU A 91 -3.42 -11.87 11.20
C GLU A 91 -4.71 -11.91 10.37
N ASN A 92 -5.67 -12.73 10.83
CA ASN A 92 -6.97 -12.91 10.17
C ASN A 92 -6.88 -13.44 8.72
N ASN A 93 -5.93 -14.33 8.44
CA ASN A 93 -5.71 -14.90 7.09
C ASN A 93 -6.96 -15.54 6.47
N PHE A 94 -7.89 -16.01 7.29
CA PHE A 94 -9.14 -16.63 6.85
C PHE A 94 -10.09 -15.65 6.15
N LEU A 95 -10.03 -14.35 6.46
CA LEU A 95 -10.98 -13.35 5.95
C LEU A 95 -10.99 -13.26 4.42
N HIS A 96 -9.82 -13.21 3.78
CA HIS A 96 -9.79 -13.13 2.32
C HIS A 96 -10.21 -14.43 1.65
N LYS A 97 -10.01 -15.59 2.30
CA LYS A 97 -10.44 -16.90 1.80
C LYS A 97 -11.94 -17.08 1.93
N SER A 98 -12.51 -16.78 3.10
CA SER A 98 -13.93 -16.94 3.38
C SER A 98 -14.84 -15.99 2.59
N LEU A 99 -14.31 -14.81 2.18
CA LEU A 99 -15.08 -13.79 1.49
C LEU A 99 -14.85 -13.77 -0.04
N SER A 100 -13.94 -14.59 -0.56
CA SER A 100 -13.49 -14.50 -1.95
C SER A 100 -14.40 -15.17 -2.98
N ASP A 101 -15.28 -16.08 -2.58
CA ASP A 101 -16.04 -16.95 -3.50
C ASP A 101 -16.95 -16.19 -4.48
N ASN A 102 -17.46 -15.04 -4.08
CA ASN A 102 -18.31 -14.19 -4.90
C ASN A 102 -17.64 -12.92 -5.39
N GLY A 103 -16.33 -12.80 -5.20
CA GLY A 103 -15.55 -11.61 -5.47
C GLY A 103 -15.32 -10.77 -4.21
N LEU A 104 -14.21 -10.03 -4.20
CA LEU A 104 -13.74 -9.33 -3.00
C LEU A 104 -13.01 -8.05 -3.39
N ILE A 105 -13.25 -6.96 -2.66
CA ILE A 105 -12.49 -5.73 -2.75
C ILE A 105 -11.45 -5.71 -1.62
N MET A 106 -10.17 -5.74 -1.98
CA MET A 106 -9.06 -5.65 -1.05
C MET A 106 -8.42 -4.26 -1.12
N ALA A 107 -8.67 -3.47 -0.09
CA ALA A 107 -8.18 -2.10 0.06
C ALA A 107 -6.82 -2.10 0.77
N ALA A 108 -5.75 -1.83 0.03
CA ALA A 108 -4.39 -1.76 0.56
C ALA A 108 -4.08 -0.39 1.18
N ILE A 109 -3.33 -0.38 2.29
CA ILE A 109 -2.85 0.82 2.96
C ILE A 109 -1.32 0.84 2.92
N HIS A 110 -0.73 2.02 2.58
CA HIS A 110 0.72 2.23 2.51
C HIS A 110 1.35 2.40 3.91
N ASN A 111 1.30 1.37 4.73
CA ASN A 111 2.00 1.39 6.01
C ASN A 111 3.47 0.98 5.86
N ARG A 112 3.74 0.01 4.99
CA ARG A 112 5.08 -0.45 4.54
C ARG A 112 5.05 -0.71 3.03
N SER A 113 5.94 -1.57 2.51
CA SER A 113 5.99 -1.87 1.08
C SER A 113 4.70 -2.49 0.55
N VAL A 114 3.94 -1.74 -0.24
CA VAL A 114 2.74 -2.23 -0.94
C VAL A 114 3.10 -3.27 -2.00
N ASP A 115 4.28 -3.19 -2.59
CA ASP A 115 4.74 -4.20 -3.56
C ASP A 115 5.03 -5.54 -2.88
N MET A 116 5.54 -5.54 -1.64
CA MET A 116 5.67 -6.75 -0.81
C MET A 116 4.30 -7.34 -0.49
N LEU A 117 3.34 -6.49 -0.12
CA LEU A 117 1.95 -6.88 0.16
C LEU A 117 1.26 -7.47 -1.07
N LEU A 118 1.46 -6.86 -2.24
CA LEU A 118 0.90 -7.35 -3.50
C LEU A 118 1.51 -8.70 -3.92
N LYS A 119 2.81 -8.88 -3.73
CA LYS A 119 3.49 -10.16 -3.95
C LYS A 119 2.92 -11.25 -3.04
N TRP A 120 2.71 -10.92 -1.75
CA TRP A 120 2.10 -11.86 -0.82
C TRP A 120 0.70 -12.29 -1.28
N ILE A 121 -0.21 -11.35 -1.55
CA ILE A 121 -1.58 -11.73 -1.93
C ILE A 121 -1.62 -12.48 -3.27
N ASN A 122 -0.76 -12.11 -4.22
CA ASN A 122 -0.65 -12.83 -5.50
C ASN A 122 -0.09 -14.25 -5.33
N SER A 123 0.63 -14.55 -4.25
CA SER A 123 1.05 -15.91 -3.90
C SER A 123 -0.08 -16.75 -3.28
N GLN A 124 -1.11 -16.10 -2.74
CA GLN A 124 -2.26 -16.77 -2.13
C GLN A 124 -3.42 -16.97 -3.12
N THR A 125 -3.62 -16.02 -4.03
CA THR A 125 -4.76 -16.00 -4.95
C THR A 125 -4.48 -15.15 -6.19
N THR A 126 -5.35 -15.28 -7.19
CA THR A 126 -5.29 -14.45 -8.40
C THR A 126 -6.00 -13.12 -8.16
N THR A 127 -5.31 -12.01 -8.38
CA THR A 127 -5.86 -10.68 -8.20
C THR A 127 -5.85 -9.84 -9.48
N VAL A 128 -6.73 -8.83 -9.50
CA VAL A 128 -6.68 -7.74 -10.48
C VAL A 128 -6.41 -6.45 -9.72
N SER A 129 -5.31 -5.77 -10.04
CA SER A 129 -4.86 -4.61 -9.27
C SER A 129 -4.78 -3.34 -10.12
N LEU A 130 -4.78 -2.18 -9.42
CA LEU A 130 -4.49 -0.88 -10.00
C LEU A 130 -3.10 -0.41 -9.60
N TYR A 131 -2.44 0.32 -10.50
CA TYR A 131 -1.16 0.97 -10.21
C TYR A 131 -1.10 2.37 -10.80
N LYS A 132 -0.32 3.25 -10.17
CA LYS A 132 -0.01 4.57 -10.73
C LYS A 132 1.18 4.44 -11.67
N LYS A 133 1.01 4.92 -12.92
CA LYS A 133 2.04 4.88 -13.95
C LYS A 133 3.31 5.61 -13.51
N ILE A 134 4.44 4.95 -13.68
CA ILE A 134 5.77 5.52 -13.44
C ILE A 134 6.23 6.27 -14.69
N LYS A 135 6.74 7.50 -14.53
CA LYS A 135 7.16 8.36 -15.66
C LYS A 135 8.24 7.70 -16.52
N LEU A 136 9.20 7.01 -15.91
CA LEU A 136 10.27 6.32 -16.62
C LEU A 136 9.74 5.01 -17.24
N LYS A 137 9.56 4.98 -18.54
CA LYS A 137 8.95 3.85 -19.30
C LYS A 137 9.61 2.49 -19.01
N LEU A 138 10.95 2.43 -18.98
CA LEU A 138 11.68 1.18 -18.70
C LEU A 138 11.39 0.64 -17.29
N LEU A 139 11.38 1.53 -16.29
CA LEU A 139 11.04 1.16 -14.91
C LEU A 139 9.57 0.77 -14.80
N ASN A 140 8.67 1.51 -15.44
CA ASN A 140 7.25 1.19 -15.45
C ASN A 140 6.98 -0.21 -15.99
N ASN A 141 7.56 -0.56 -17.14
CA ASN A 141 7.39 -1.88 -17.74
C ASN A 141 7.99 -2.99 -16.88
N PHE A 142 9.11 -2.71 -16.22
CA PHE A 142 9.72 -3.64 -15.29
C PHE A 142 8.81 -3.88 -14.07
N VAL A 143 8.32 -2.82 -13.42
CA VAL A 143 7.47 -2.91 -12.22
C VAL A 143 6.15 -3.62 -12.53
N ILE A 144 5.51 -3.34 -13.66
CA ILE A 144 4.30 -4.06 -14.09
C ILE A 144 4.58 -5.57 -14.13
N LYS A 145 5.68 -5.99 -14.78
CA LYS A 145 6.06 -7.40 -14.84
C LYS A 145 6.33 -8.03 -13.47
N GLN A 146 6.79 -7.24 -12.50
CA GLN A 146 6.99 -7.73 -11.13
C GLN A 146 5.68 -7.81 -10.34
N ARG A 147 4.71 -6.94 -10.62
CA ARG A 147 3.39 -6.93 -10.00
C ARG A 147 2.45 -7.99 -10.56
N GLU A 148 2.63 -8.34 -11.83
CA GLU A 148 1.90 -9.44 -12.46
C GLU A 148 2.60 -10.77 -12.13
N SER A 149 1.88 -11.71 -11.53
CA SER A 149 2.37 -13.07 -11.28
C SER A 149 1.25 -14.08 -11.54
N GLY A 150 1.58 -15.21 -12.17
CA GLY A 150 0.60 -16.20 -12.57
C GLY A 150 -0.50 -15.60 -13.45
N LYS A 151 -1.75 -15.71 -13.01
CA LYS A 151 -2.93 -15.13 -13.68
C LYS A 151 -3.30 -13.71 -13.19
N SER A 152 -2.58 -13.16 -12.21
CA SER A 152 -2.82 -11.81 -11.69
C SER A 152 -2.47 -10.74 -12.71
N LYS A 153 -3.27 -9.69 -12.77
CA LYS A 153 -3.13 -8.58 -13.73
C LYS A 153 -3.09 -7.24 -13.03
N CYS A 154 -2.35 -6.29 -13.62
CA CYS A 154 -2.16 -4.96 -13.09
C CYS A 154 -2.51 -3.91 -14.16
N TYR A 155 -3.42 -2.98 -13.84
CA TYR A 155 -3.88 -1.95 -14.75
C TYR A 155 -3.58 -0.56 -14.23
N GLU A 156 -3.36 0.39 -15.14
CA GLU A 156 -3.13 1.79 -14.79
C GLU A 156 -4.38 2.39 -14.12
N THR A 157 -4.17 3.23 -13.10
CA THR A 157 -5.23 3.96 -12.40
C THR A 157 -5.76 5.10 -13.29
N ASN A 158 -6.66 4.74 -14.18
CA ASN A 158 -7.42 5.63 -15.05
C ASN A 158 -8.82 5.04 -15.30
N ILE A 159 -9.66 5.73 -16.05
CA ILE A 159 -11.02 5.28 -16.34
C ILE A 159 -11.06 3.86 -16.93
N ALA A 160 -10.15 3.54 -17.85
CA ALA A 160 -10.09 2.20 -18.46
C ALA A 160 -9.70 1.13 -17.43
N GLY A 161 -8.73 1.41 -16.56
CA GLY A 161 -8.34 0.52 -15.45
C GLY A 161 -9.48 0.30 -14.47
N VAL A 162 -10.17 1.35 -14.05
CA VAL A 162 -11.34 1.24 -13.15
C VAL A 162 -12.46 0.41 -13.79
N ARG A 163 -12.73 0.58 -15.09
CA ARG A 163 -13.69 -0.28 -15.80
C ARG A 163 -13.27 -1.75 -15.80
N ARG A 164 -11.97 -2.06 -15.88
CA ARG A 164 -11.45 -3.44 -15.81
C ARG A 164 -11.61 -4.01 -14.40
N ILE A 165 -11.36 -3.21 -13.36
CA ILE A 165 -11.63 -3.58 -11.96
C ILE A 165 -13.12 -3.92 -11.77
N TYR A 166 -14.02 -3.06 -12.23
CA TYR A 166 -15.46 -3.30 -12.13
C TYR A 166 -15.91 -4.58 -12.85
N ARG A 167 -15.41 -4.82 -14.07
CA ARG A 167 -15.67 -6.09 -14.79
C ARG A 167 -15.10 -7.30 -14.05
N ALA A 168 -13.92 -7.18 -13.44
CA ALA A 168 -13.33 -8.26 -12.65
C ALA A 168 -14.21 -8.62 -11.45
N LEU A 169 -14.74 -7.61 -10.72
CA LEU A 169 -15.69 -7.83 -9.62
C LEU A 169 -16.99 -8.51 -10.09
N LYS A 170 -17.58 -8.07 -11.21
CA LYS A 170 -18.74 -8.74 -11.80
C LYS A 170 -18.48 -10.22 -12.16
N ASN A 171 -17.22 -10.54 -12.50
CA ASN A 171 -16.78 -11.90 -12.77
C ASN A 171 -16.26 -12.63 -11.50
N LYS A 172 -16.71 -12.20 -10.32
CA LYS A 172 -16.38 -12.81 -9.02
C LYS A 172 -14.87 -12.90 -8.73
N LYS A 173 -14.07 -11.96 -9.27
CA LYS A 173 -12.63 -11.91 -9.04
C LYS A 173 -12.30 -11.05 -7.83
N ILE A 174 -11.13 -11.29 -7.26
CA ILE A 174 -10.56 -10.45 -6.22
C ILE A 174 -9.87 -9.26 -6.88
N VAL A 175 -10.20 -8.05 -6.42
CA VAL A 175 -9.49 -6.83 -6.83
C VAL A 175 -8.69 -6.24 -5.67
N CYS A 176 -7.53 -5.65 -5.99
CA CYS A 176 -6.62 -5.11 -4.98
C CYS A 176 -6.06 -3.76 -5.45
N PHE A 177 -6.17 -2.73 -4.62
CA PHE A 177 -5.54 -1.43 -4.90
C PHE A 177 -5.36 -0.60 -3.63
N ALA A 178 -4.39 0.31 -3.68
CA ALA A 178 -4.14 1.24 -2.58
C ALA A 178 -5.21 2.34 -2.54
N VAL A 179 -5.66 2.68 -1.32
CA VAL A 179 -6.83 3.55 -1.11
C VAL A 179 -6.49 4.87 -0.40
N ASP A 180 -5.30 4.97 0.12
CA ASP A 180 -4.81 6.09 0.94
C ASP A 180 -4.00 7.14 0.14
N GLN A 181 -4.00 7.04 -1.18
CA GLN A 181 -3.39 8.05 -2.06
C GLN A 181 -4.43 9.07 -2.52
N VAL A 182 -3.98 10.33 -2.63
CA VAL A 182 -4.80 11.41 -3.18
C VAL A 182 -5.20 11.07 -4.62
N PRO A 183 -6.51 11.00 -4.92
CA PRO A 183 -6.99 10.68 -6.26
C PRO A 183 -6.80 11.86 -7.22
N GLN A 184 -7.00 11.61 -8.52
CA GLN A 184 -7.08 12.68 -9.51
C GLN A 184 -8.31 13.57 -9.21
N ARG A 185 -8.22 14.84 -9.61
CA ARG A 185 -9.34 15.79 -9.44
C ARG A 185 -10.62 15.24 -10.08
N GLY A 186 -11.73 15.30 -9.34
CA GLY A 186 -13.02 14.74 -9.78
C GLY A 186 -13.28 13.28 -9.37
N TYR A 187 -12.32 12.61 -8.73
CA TYR A 187 -12.45 11.21 -8.29
C TYR A 187 -12.35 11.02 -6.77
N GLY A 188 -12.65 12.08 -6.03
CA GLY A 188 -12.64 12.07 -4.57
C GLY A 188 -13.52 13.15 -4.00
N GLU A 189 -13.62 13.15 -2.68
CA GLU A 189 -14.36 14.11 -1.89
C GLU A 189 -13.48 14.64 -0.76
N TYR A 190 -13.76 15.86 -0.28
CA TYR A 190 -13.10 16.41 0.89
C TYR A 190 -13.74 15.85 2.14
N ILE A 191 -12.96 15.20 2.98
CA ILE A 191 -13.38 14.70 4.29
C ILE A 191 -12.45 15.23 5.37
N LYS A 192 -12.95 15.37 6.60
CA LYS A 192 -12.13 15.73 7.75
C LYS A 192 -11.22 14.57 8.15
N PHE A 193 -9.92 14.81 8.18
CA PHE A 193 -8.89 13.87 8.62
C PHE A 193 -7.90 14.62 9.52
N PHE A 194 -7.77 14.22 10.77
CA PHE A 194 -7.02 14.95 11.80
C PHE A 194 -7.38 16.45 11.87
N GLY A 195 -8.68 16.77 11.81
CA GLY A 195 -9.18 18.14 11.87
C GLY A 195 -8.92 19.02 10.64
N LYS A 196 -8.31 18.46 9.58
CA LYS A 196 -8.06 19.13 8.29
C LYS A 196 -8.87 18.49 7.19
N GLU A 197 -9.23 19.27 6.17
CA GLU A 197 -9.86 18.73 4.97
C GLU A 197 -8.82 17.98 4.14
N ALA A 198 -9.11 16.71 3.84
CA ALA A 198 -8.27 15.85 3.00
C ALA A 198 -9.07 15.35 1.80
N TYR A 199 -8.54 15.57 0.59
CA TYR A 199 -9.15 15.07 -0.62
C TYR A 199 -8.93 13.56 -0.72
N THR A 200 -9.99 12.77 -0.52
CA THR A 200 -9.96 11.34 -0.32
C THR A 200 -10.69 10.59 -1.43
N SER A 201 -10.13 9.45 -1.87
CA SER A 201 -10.71 8.64 -2.94
C SER A 201 -12.04 8.01 -2.53
N THR A 202 -13.06 8.14 -3.39
CA THR A 202 -14.37 7.48 -3.24
C THR A 202 -14.46 6.15 -4.00
N LEU A 203 -13.36 5.66 -4.57
CA LEU A 203 -13.36 4.49 -5.45
C LEU A 203 -13.86 3.22 -4.76
N VAL A 204 -13.39 2.93 -3.52
CA VAL A 204 -13.82 1.74 -2.76
C VAL A 204 -15.31 1.79 -2.50
N GLN A 205 -15.79 2.92 -1.97
CA GLN A 205 -17.22 3.14 -1.70
C GLN A 205 -18.06 2.96 -2.96
N SER A 206 -17.66 3.58 -4.07
CA SER A 206 -18.38 3.48 -5.34
C SER A 206 -18.42 2.06 -5.91
N LEU A 207 -17.34 1.29 -5.76
CA LEU A 207 -17.31 -0.09 -6.21
C LEU A 207 -18.15 -0.98 -5.29
N ALA A 208 -18.01 -0.83 -3.98
CA ALA A 208 -18.76 -1.59 -2.99
C ALA A 208 -20.27 -1.37 -3.13
N SER A 209 -20.73 -0.12 -3.26
CA SER A 209 -22.15 0.23 -3.46
C SER A 209 -22.73 -0.35 -4.75
N LYS A 210 -21.94 -0.37 -5.85
CA LYS A 210 -22.41 -0.88 -7.16
C LYS A 210 -22.36 -2.39 -7.27
N THR A 211 -21.54 -3.07 -6.50
CA THR A 211 -21.35 -4.53 -6.61
C THR A 211 -21.90 -5.28 -5.42
N LEU A 212 -22.14 -4.62 -4.29
CA LEU A 212 -22.54 -5.18 -3.01
C LEU A 212 -21.58 -6.26 -2.49
N LEU A 213 -20.32 -6.17 -2.93
CA LEU A 213 -19.26 -7.10 -2.54
C LEU A 213 -18.57 -6.66 -1.25
N PRO A 214 -18.05 -7.60 -0.47
CA PRO A 214 -17.35 -7.29 0.76
C PRO A 214 -16.06 -6.52 0.50
N VAL A 215 -15.69 -5.68 1.48
CA VAL A 215 -14.45 -4.90 1.50
C VAL A 215 -13.62 -5.35 2.69
N ILE A 216 -12.36 -5.67 2.45
CA ILE A 216 -11.38 -5.87 3.50
C ILE A 216 -10.22 -4.88 3.33
N PHE A 217 -9.70 -4.39 4.46
CA PHE A 217 -8.47 -3.60 4.49
C PHE A 217 -7.32 -4.51 4.86
N PHE A 218 -6.17 -4.31 4.19
CA PHE A 218 -4.98 -5.07 4.49
C PHE A 218 -3.72 -4.22 4.33
N TYR A 219 -2.74 -4.50 5.16
CA TYR A 219 -1.49 -3.78 5.17
C TYR A 219 -0.37 -4.62 5.78
N ILE A 220 0.86 -4.28 5.47
CA ILE A 220 2.04 -4.83 6.14
C ILE A 220 2.42 -3.92 7.30
N ASN A 221 2.72 -4.53 8.43
CA ASN A 221 3.34 -3.90 9.59
C ASN A 221 4.67 -4.60 9.91
N SER A 222 5.54 -3.97 10.68
CA SER A 222 6.65 -4.66 11.31
C SER A 222 6.41 -4.81 12.80
N ASN A 223 6.74 -5.97 13.35
CA ASN A 223 6.71 -6.19 14.80
C ASN A 223 7.95 -5.63 15.48
N LYS A 224 8.02 -5.74 16.81
CA LYS A 224 9.16 -5.28 17.63
C LYS A 224 10.50 -5.91 17.23
N LEU A 225 10.49 -7.06 16.57
CA LEU A 225 11.68 -7.79 16.10
C LEU A 225 11.98 -7.51 14.61
N ASN A 226 11.37 -6.48 14.03
CA ASN A 226 11.49 -6.10 12.60
C ASN A 226 11.04 -7.17 11.59
N PHE A 227 10.27 -8.18 12.01
CA PHE A 227 9.61 -9.11 11.10
C PHE A 227 8.35 -8.48 10.51
N LEU A 228 8.07 -8.79 9.25
CA LEU A 228 6.88 -8.31 8.57
C LEU A 228 5.65 -9.14 8.94
N GLU A 229 4.56 -8.46 9.20
CA GLU A 229 3.27 -9.05 9.51
C GLU A 229 2.21 -8.49 8.55
N VAL A 230 1.41 -9.35 7.95
CA VAL A 230 0.23 -8.93 7.19
C VAL A 230 -0.95 -8.87 8.14
N LYS A 231 -1.62 -7.72 8.19
CA LYS A 231 -2.83 -7.50 8.96
C LYS A 231 -4.01 -7.31 8.02
N ILE A 232 -5.06 -8.08 8.26
CA ILE A 232 -6.29 -8.04 7.50
C ILE A 232 -7.43 -7.65 8.44
N LYS A 233 -8.21 -6.64 8.05
CA LYS A 233 -9.37 -6.16 8.80
C LYS A 233 -10.60 -6.12 7.90
N HIS A 234 -11.66 -6.77 8.34
CA HIS A 234 -12.97 -6.63 7.74
C HIS A 234 -13.71 -5.49 8.44
N TYR A 235 -14.25 -4.58 7.67
CA TYR A 235 -15.21 -3.61 8.18
C TYR A 235 -16.60 -4.00 7.67
N ASN A 236 -17.50 -4.30 8.58
CA ASN A 236 -18.93 -4.31 8.29
C ASN A 236 -19.35 -2.86 8.07
N CYS A 237 -18.94 -2.31 6.93
CA CYS A 237 -19.42 -1.03 6.50
C CYS A 237 -20.89 -1.26 6.10
N LEU A 238 -21.82 -0.92 6.97
CA LEU A 238 -23.14 -0.53 6.54
C LEU A 238 -22.87 0.59 5.54
N LEU A 239 -23.10 0.31 4.28
CA LEU A 239 -23.07 1.30 3.22
C LEU A 239 -24.16 2.31 3.55
N TYR A 240 -23.81 3.31 4.37
CA TYR A 240 -24.62 4.51 4.48
C TYR A 240 -24.59 5.12 3.08
N THR A 241 -25.66 4.90 2.36
CA THR A 241 -26.00 5.73 1.22
C THR A 241 -26.10 7.14 1.78
N SER A 242 -25.10 7.98 1.51
CA SER A 242 -25.29 9.41 1.68
C SER A 242 -26.57 9.76 0.92
N PRO A 243 -27.50 10.52 1.53
CA PRO A 243 -28.69 10.98 0.83
C PRO A 243 -28.23 11.65 -0.45
N SER A 244 -28.84 11.23 -1.56
CA SER A 244 -28.61 11.84 -2.87
C SER A 244 -28.89 13.34 -2.73
N PRO A 245 -28.05 14.25 -3.27
CA PRO A 245 -28.34 15.68 -3.29
C PRO A 245 -29.57 16.06 -4.14
N ARG A 246 -30.47 15.12 -4.42
CA ARG A 246 -31.66 15.27 -5.27
C ARG A 246 -32.98 14.92 -4.57
N ASP A 247 -33.00 14.87 -3.24
CA ASP A 247 -34.26 14.81 -2.49
C ASP A 247 -34.43 16.08 -1.68
#